data_7be4edc1ca8ee9e52d81b0863c5fa9e2
#
_entry.id   7be4edc1ca8ee9e52d81b0863c5fa9e2
#
_cell.length_a   1.000
_cell.length_b   1.000
_cell.length_c   1.000
_cell.angle_alpha   90.00
_cell.angle_beta   90.00
_cell.angle_gamma   90.00
#
_symmetry.space_group_name_H-M   'P 1'
#
loop_
_entity.id
_entity.type
_entity.pdbx_description
1 polymer ?
#
loop_
_entity_poly.entity_id
_entity_poly.type
_entity_poly.pdbx_seq_one_letter_code
_entity_poly.pdbx_strand_id
1 'polypeptide(L)'
;MHVGRESLPSIEQEIVRYQEHNNQEGDPAYLEFLNRVWHPVRERLKPGATGLDFGSGTVPVLTNQMRREGYQVTAYDSFFAPETQAMNSRYDFIVASEVAEHFHHPRREWERFHSLLHPQGWLGVQTAQLECWDGFKDWHYHRDNTHVVFYSAKTMQWIAHNWNYLLVSISRNVVLFQKKVN
;
A
#
# COMPACT_ATOMS: atom_id res chain seq x y z
N MET A 1 -13.99 4.33 -6.18
CA MET A 1 -14.72 5.59 -5.90
C MET A 1 -13.77 6.52 -5.17
N HIS A 2 -13.88 7.83 -5.35
CA HIS A 2 -13.10 8.85 -4.65
C HIS A 2 -14.09 9.87 -4.06
N VAL A 3 -13.85 10.34 -2.84
CA VAL A 3 -14.69 11.37 -2.22
C VAL A 3 -14.52 12.73 -2.93
N GLY A 4 -15.49 13.63 -2.79
CA GLY A 4 -15.39 14.99 -3.32
C GLY A 4 -14.24 15.76 -2.69
N ARG A 5 -13.66 16.73 -3.42
CA ARG A 5 -12.51 17.51 -2.91
C ARG A 5 -12.82 18.27 -1.62
N GLU A 6 -14.07 18.70 -1.49
CA GLU A 6 -14.60 19.39 -0.30
C GLU A 6 -14.66 18.50 0.96
N SER A 7 -14.59 17.18 0.77
CA SER A 7 -14.66 16.19 1.86
C SER A 7 -13.27 15.59 2.19
N LEU A 8 -12.20 16.10 1.59
CA LEU A 8 -10.86 15.63 1.92
C LEU A 8 -10.45 16.14 3.31
N PRO A 9 -9.85 15.28 4.15
CA PRO A 9 -9.31 15.72 5.44
C PRO A 9 -8.14 16.69 5.25
N SER A 10 -7.90 17.55 6.24
CA SER A 10 -6.68 18.35 6.29
C SER A 10 -5.49 17.49 6.72
N ILE A 11 -4.28 17.95 6.41
CA ILE A 11 -3.03 17.28 6.81
C ILE A 11 -2.98 17.07 8.34
N GLU A 12 -3.43 18.06 9.12
CA GLU A 12 -3.44 17.97 10.57
C GLU A 12 -4.42 16.89 11.06
N GLN A 13 -5.59 16.76 10.41
CA GLN A 13 -6.57 15.72 10.74
C GLN A 13 -6.02 14.33 10.44
N GLU A 14 -5.32 14.15 9.32
CA GLU A 14 -4.68 12.88 8.97
C GLU A 14 -3.59 12.52 9.97
N ILE A 15 -2.68 13.45 10.29
CA ILE A 15 -1.58 13.21 11.26
C ILE A 15 -2.14 12.79 12.63
N VAL A 16 -3.15 13.50 13.14
CA VAL A 16 -3.79 13.16 14.41
C VAL A 16 -4.37 11.75 14.36
N ARG A 17 -5.09 11.43 13.29
CA ARG A 17 -5.70 10.11 13.12
C ARG A 17 -4.66 8.99 13.06
N TYR A 18 -3.56 9.20 12.33
CA TYR A 18 -2.48 8.19 12.23
C TYR A 18 -1.72 7.99 13.54
N GLN A 19 -1.60 9.02 14.37
CA GLN A 19 -1.00 8.92 15.71
C GLN A 19 -1.87 8.12 16.70
N GLU A 20 -3.19 8.04 16.47
CA GLU A 20 -4.09 7.19 17.26
C GLU A 20 -3.91 5.70 17.00
N HIS A 21 -3.31 5.32 15.86
CA HIS A 21 -3.02 3.94 15.53
C HIS A 21 -1.89 3.43 16.44
N ASN A 22 -2.23 2.55 17.36
CA ASN A 22 -1.28 1.99 18.33
C ASN A 22 -0.50 0.80 17.71
N ASN A 23 0.28 1.09 16.66
CA ASN A 23 1.09 0.13 15.94
C ASN A 23 2.37 -0.15 16.75
N GLN A 24 2.32 -1.16 17.61
CA GLN A 24 3.47 -1.51 18.45
C GLN A 24 4.32 -2.59 17.79
N GLU A 25 5.64 -2.40 17.80
CA GLU A 25 6.59 -3.44 17.45
C GLU A 25 6.47 -4.58 18.47
N GLY A 26 6.22 -5.80 17.96
CA GLY A 26 6.07 -7.00 18.81
C GLY A 26 4.62 -7.41 19.08
N ASP A 27 3.61 -6.68 18.61
CA ASP A 27 2.22 -7.16 18.63
C ASP A 27 2.05 -8.30 17.59
N PRO A 28 1.78 -9.55 18.02
CA PRO A 28 1.64 -10.68 17.11
C PRO A 28 0.45 -10.54 16.15
N ALA A 29 -0.65 -9.93 16.59
CA ALA A 29 -1.83 -9.73 15.77
C ALA A 29 -1.58 -8.71 14.66
N TYR A 30 -0.83 -7.65 14.99
CA TYR A 30 -0.42 -6.65 14.00
C TYR A 30 0.60 -7.21 13.00
N LEU A 31 1.55 -8.03 13.45
CA LEU A 31 2.47 -8.74 12.55
C LEU A 31 1.73 -9.70 11.61
N GLU A 32 0.77 -10.46 12.11
CA GLU A 32 -0.07 -11.33 11.27
C GLU A 32 -0.86 -10.53 10.24
N PHE A 33 -1.39 -9.38 10.63
CA PHE A 33 -2.08 -8.46 9.72
C PHE A 33 -1.16 -7.97 8.60
N LEU A 34 0.06 -7.51 8.89
CA LEU A 34 1.04 -7.05 7.91
C LEU A 34 1.53 -8.21 7.02
N ASN A 35 1.63 -9.41 7.57
CA ASN A 35 2.04 -10.60 6.84
C ASN A 35 1.05 -11.01 5.74
N ARG A 36 -0.19 -10.56 5.77
CA ARG A 36 -1.18 -10.82 4.69
C ARG A 36 -0.69 -10.30 3.33
N VAL A 37 -0.03 -9.15 3.29
CA VAL A 37 0.55 -8.61 2.07
C VAL A 37 2.00 -9.03 1.89
N TRP A 38 2.76 -9.17 2.99
CA TRP A 38 4.18 -9.49 2.91
C TRP A 38 4.45 -10.92 2.42
N HIS A 39 3.78 -11.92 2.96
CA HIS A 39 4.03 -13.31 2.57
C HIS A 39 3.87 -13.56 1.07
N PRO A 40 2.77 -13.16 0.40
CA PRO A 40 2.65 -13.37 -1.04
C PRO A 40 3.71 -12.63 -1.86
N VAL A 41 4.20 -11.47 -1.42
CA VAL A 41 5.30 -10.76 -2.07
C VAL A 41 6.60 -11.52 -1.87
N ARG A 42 6.94 -11.86 -0.61
CA ARG A 42 8.18 -12.55 -0.23
C ARG A 42 8.43 -13.84 -1.00
N GLU A 43 7.39 -14.67 -1.17
CA GLU A 43 7.48 -15.94 -1.91
C GLU A 43 7.96 -15.81 -3.36
N ARG A 44 7.97 -14.60 -3.89
CA ARG A 44 8.33 -14.28 -5.28
C ARG A 44 9.65 -13.56 -5.42
N LEU A 45 10.26 -13.21 -4.29
CA LEU A 45 11.50 -12.44 -4.26
C LEU A 45 12.74 -13.34 -4.22
N LYS A 46 13.82 -12.82 -4.78
CA LYS A 46 15.16 -13.38 -4.56
C LYS A 46 15.70 -12.90 -3.21
N PRO A 47 16.56 -13.70 -2.54
CA PRO A 47 17.24 -13.24 -1.35
C PRO A 47 18.00 -11.91 -1.60
N GLY A 48 17.90 -10.97 -0.64
CA GLY A 48 18.57 -9.68 -0.72
C GLY A 48 17.92 -8.65 -1.66
N ALA A 49 16.73 -8.95 -2.20
CA ALA A 49 16.00 -8.01 -3.05
C ALA A 49 15.80 -6.64 -2.38
N THR A 50 15.80 -5.58 -3.21
CA THR A 50 15.60 -4.20 -2.78
C THR A 50 14.12 -3.86 -2.76
N GLY A 51 13.64 -3.23 -1.69
CA GLY A 51 12.22 -2.93 -1.52
C GLY A 51 11.90 -1.55 -0.96
N LEU A 52 10.66 -1.15 -1.17
CA LEU A 52 10.06 0.05 -0.60
C LEU A 52 8.84 -0.34 0.23
N ASP A 53 8.85 0.06 1.50
CA ASP A 53 7.67 0.06 2.36
C ASP A 53 7.03 1.46 2.25
N PHE A 54 5.98 1.56 1.45
CA PHE A 54 5.33 2.82 1.13
C PHE A 54 4.14 3.06 2.06
N GLY A 55 4.23 4.09 2.88
CA GLY A 55 3.32 4.35 3.99
C GLY A 55 3.71 3.55 5.23
N SER A 56 5.00 3.61 5.61
CA SER A 56 5.56 2.83 6.72
C SER A 56 5.04 3.26 8.10
N GLY A 57 4.33 4.39 8.17
CA GLY A 57 3.75 4.92 9.38
C GLY A 57 4.77 5.47 10.38
N THR A 58 4.32 5.71 11.62
CA THR A 58 5.13 6.24 12.71
C THR A 58 6.19 5.25 13.21
N VAL A 59 5.86 3.96 13.19
CA VAL A 59 6.76 2.86 13.57
C VAL A 59 6.85 1.89 12.39
N PRO A 60 8.01 1.77 11.71
CA PRO A 60 8.13 1.00 10.47
C PRO A 60 8.27 -0.52 10.76
N VAL A 61 7.22 -1.11 11.37
CA VAL A 61 7.23 -2.52 11.82
C VAL A 61 7.47 -3.48 10.66
N LEU A 62 6.79 -3.26 9.52
CA LEU A 62 6.95 -4.11 8.34
C LEU A 62 8.35 -3.97 7.73
N THR A 63 8.87 -2.75 7.61
CA THR A 63 10.26 -2.51 7.19
C THR A 63 11.25 -3.27 8.05
N ASN A 64 11.10 -3.19 9.39
CA ASN A 64 11.99 -3.85 10.34
C ASN A 64 11.92 -5.38 10.21
N GLN A 65 10.72 -5.94 10.00
CA GLN A 65 10.55 -7.36 9.74
C GLN A 65 11.26 -7.77 8.44
N MET A 66 11.02 -7.08 7.34
CA MET A 66 11.64 -7.38 6.04
C MET A 66 13.18 -7.32 6.09
N ARG A 67 13.72 -6.32 6.81
CA ARG A 67 15.17 -6.18 7.01
C ARG A 67 15.76 -7.34 7.83
N ARG A 68 15.08 -7.80 8.89
CA ARG A 68 15.48 -8.98 9.66
C ARG A 68 15.46 -10.27 8.81
N GLU A 69 14.59 -10.34 7.82
CA GLU A 69 14.51 -11.44 6.86
C GLU A 69 15.55 -11.33 5.71
N GLY A 70 16.43 -10.31 5.74
CA GLY A 70 17.56 -10.17 4.82
C GLY A 70 17.29 -9.34 3.56
N TYR A 71 16.19 -8.59 3.49
CA TYR A 71 15.88 -7.69 2.39
C TYR A 71 16.42 -6.27 2.63
N GLN A 72 16.75 -5.56 1.54
CA GLN A 72 17.22 -4.17 1.59
C GLN A 72 16.03 -3.23 1.42
N VAL A 73 15.41 -2.81 2.52
CA VAL A 73 14.15 -2.08 2.47
C VAL A 73 14.32 -0.63 2.89
N THR A 74 13.81 0.26 2.05
CA THR A 74 13.63 1.69 2.37
C THR A 74 12.23 1.88 2.95
N ALA A 75 12.13 2.54 4.10
CA ALA A 75 10.86 3.02 4.63
C ALA A 75 10.55 4.38 4.02
N TYR A 76 9.31 4.60 3.63
CA TYR A 76 8.81 5.90 3.20
C TYR A 76 7.42 6.16 3.77
N ASP A 77 7.25 7.33 4.33
CA ASP A 77 5.94 7.84 4.74
C ASP A 77 5.91 9.35 4.49
N SER A 78 4.80 9.87 3.95
CA SER A 78 4.69 11.29 3.60
C SER A 78 4.75 12.23 4.80
N PHE A 79 4.40 11.75 6.00
CA PHE A 79 4.36 12.53 7.22
C PHE A 79 5.50 12.18 8.19
N PHE A 80 5.82 10.89 8.30
CA PHE A 80 6.70 10.38 9.36
C PHE A 80 8.10 9.98 8.88
N ALA A 81 8.26 9.69 7.58
CA ALA A 81 9.54 9.34 6.95
C ALA A 81 9.62 9.89 5.52
N PRO A 82 9.58 11.23 5.33
CA PRO A 82 9.46 11.87 4.01
C PRO A 82 10.79 11.92 3.23
N GLU A 83 11.53 10.81 3.22
CA GLU A 83 12.80 10.74 2.50
C GLU A 83 12.60 10.83 0.99
N THR A 84 12.93 11.97 0.41
CA THR A 84 12.82 12.21 -1.04
C THR A 84 13.68 11.27 -1.87
N GLN A 85 14.76 10.75 -1.31
CA GLN A 85 15.65 9.80 -1.98
C GLN A 85 14.96 8.46 -2.27
N ALA A 86 13.99 8.05 -1.43
CA ALA A 86 13.15 6.89 -1.69
C ALA A 86 12.37 7.01 -3.00
N MET A 87 12.02 8.22 -3.40
CA MET A 87 11.26 8.51 -4.63
C MET A 87 12.14 8.62 -5.88
N ASN A 88 13.45 8.54 -5.75
CA ASN A 88 14.41 8.61 -6.86
C ASN A 88 15.09 7.27 -7.15
N SER A 89 14.77 6.24 -6.41
CA SER A 89 15.32 4.89 -6.56
C SER A 89 14.33 3.97 -7.29
N ARG A 90 14.83 2.81 -7.76
CA ARG A 90 13.98 1.73 -8.26
C ARG A 90 14.12 0.51 -7.38
N TYR A 91 13.05 -0.28 -7.31
CA TYR A 91 12.92 -1.38 -6.38
C TYR A 91 12.49 -2.67 -7.09
N ASP A 92 12.92 -3.80 -6.55
CA ASP A 92 12.46 -5.12 -6.96
C ASP A 92 11.04 -5.37 -6.46
N PHE A 93 10.67 -4.73 -5.34
CA PHE A 93 9.32 -4.81 -4.83
C PHE A 93 8.89 -3.53 -4.09
N ILE A 94 7.60 -3.29 -4.05
CA ILE A 94 6.93 -2.27 -3.23
C ILE A 94 5.82 -2.96 -2.44
N VAL A 95 5.71 -2.63 -1.16
CA VAL A 95 4.57 -2.99 -0.31
C VAL A 95 3.89 -1.71 0.17
N ALA A 96 2.57 -1.67 0.08
CA ALA A 96 1.73 -0.60 0.59
C ALA A 96 0.57 -1.21 1.38
N SER A 97 0.62 -1.11 2.73
CA SER A 97 -0.35 -1.69 3.64
C SER A 97 -1.20 -0.63 4.29
N GLU A 98 -2.51 -0.61 4.00
CA GLU A 98 -3.48 0.39 4.49
C GLU A 98 -3.00 1.83 4.17
N VAL A 99 -2.74 2.08 2.89
CA VAL A 99 -2.23 3.37 2.39
C VAL A 99 -3.01 3.84 1.17
N ALA A 100 -3.39 2.92 0.28
CA ALA A 100 -4.01 3.28 -1.00
C ALA A 100 -5.35 4.00 -0.83
N GLU A 101 -6.10 3.70 0.21
CA GLU A 101 -7.35 4.34 0.60
C GLU A 101 -7.21 5.81 1.00
N HIS A 102 -5.99 6.23 1.37
CA HIS A 102 -5.66 7.59 1.77
C HIS A 102 -5.16 8.47 0.61
N PHE A 103 -5.11 7.96 -0.61
CA PHE A 103 -4.57 8.72 -1.75
C PHE A 103 -5.49 9.87 -2.17
N HIS A 104 -5.14 11.11 -1.87
CA HIS A 104 -5.83 12.30 -2.40
C HIS A 104 -5.69 12.42 -3.93
N HIS A 105 -4.63 11.88 -4.49
CA HIS A 105 -4.36 11.85 -5.93
C HIS A 105 -4.00 10.42 -6.39
N PRO A 106 -4.97 9.47 -6.42
CA PRO A 106 -4.68 8.06 -6.64
C PRO A 106 -3.95 7.80 -7.96
N ARG A 107 -4.31 8.49 -9.04
CA ARG A 107 -3.61 8.35 -10.32
C ARG A 107 -2.11 8.59 -10.20
N ARG A 108 -1.72 9.68 -9.53
CA ARG A 108 -0.32 10.06 -9.32
C ARG A 108 0.44 8.98 -8.52
N GLU A 109 -0.20 8.42 -7.51
CA GLU A 109 0.44 7.40 -6.68
C GLU A 109 0.60 6.05 -7.42
N TRP A 110 -0.38 5.65 -8.22
CA TRP A 110 -0.24 4.48 -9.10
C TRP A 110 0.82 4.69 -10.19
N GLU A 111 0.93 5.88 -10.78
CA GLU A 111 2.02 6.26 -11.70
C GLU A 111 3.37 6.17 -10.99
N ARG A 112 3.45 6.64 -9.74
CA ARG A 112 4.64 6.57 -8.90
C ARG A 112 5.06 5.12 -8.65
N PHE A 113 4.17 4.25 -8.20
CA PHE A 113 4.49 2.83 -8.03
C PHE A 113 5.04 2.21 -9.31
N HIS A 114 4.41 2.52 -10.45
CA HIS A 114 4.90 2.01 -11.73
C HIS A 114 6.31 2.52 -12.06
N SER A 115 6.61 3.79 -11.82
CA SER A 115 7.91 4.38 -12.10
C SER A 115 9.03 3.85 -11.21
N LEU A 116 8.72 3.58 -9.94
CA LEU A 116 9.67 3.12 -8.93
C LEU A 116 9.97 1.61 -9.02
N LEU A 117 9.15 0.83 -9.69
CA LEU A 117 9.40 -0.60 -9.85
C LEU A 117 10.35 -0.88 -11.03
N HIS A 118 11.28 -1.81 -10.81
CA HIS A 118 11.99 -2.47 -11.91
C HIS A 118 11.01 -3.24 -12.82
N PRO A 119 11.34 -3.46 -14.12
CA PRO A 119 10.64 -4.46 -14.92
C PRO A 119 10.63 -5.81 -14.18
N GLN A 120 9.50 -6.51 -14.18
CA GLN A 120 9.20 -7.72 -13.43
C GLN A 120 9.16 -7.53 -11.89
N GLY A 121 9.29 -6.32 -11.38
CA GLY A 121 9.15 -6.02 -9.96
C GLY A 121 7.72 -6.26 -9.44
N TRP A 122 7.61 -6.48 -8.15
CA TRP A 122 6.38 -6.86 -7.47
C TRP A 122 5.77 -5.70 -6.68
N LEU A 123 4.45 -5.57 -6.76
CA LEU A 123 3.68 -4.61 -5.97
C LEU A 123 2.62 -5.36 -5.17
N GLY A 124 2.77 -5.35 -3.85
CA GLY A 124 1.77 -5.81 -2.91
C GLY A 124 1.00 -4.63 -2.33
N VAL A 125 -0.31 -4.63 -2.48
CA VAL A 125 -1.19 -3.60 -1.92
C VAL A 125 -2.20 -4.26 -1.00
N GLN A 126 -2.23 -3.82 0.25
CA GLN A 126 -3.26 -4.19 1.22
C GLN A 126 -4.18 -3.00 1.42
N THR A 127 -5.42 -3.17 1.05
CA THR A 127 -6.52 -2.22 1.24
C THR A 127 -7.84 -2.97 1.10
N ALA A 128 -8.83 -2.64 1.92
CA ALA A 128 -10.10 -3.33 1.85
C ALA A 128 -10.83 -3.02 0.54
N GLN A 129 -11.42 -4.03 -0.07
CA GLN A 129 -12.12 -3.91 -1.33
C GLN A 129 -13.62 -3.98 -1.14
N LEU A 130 -14.31 -3.06 -1.79
CA LEU A 130 -15.77 -3.05 -1.84
C LEU A 130 -16.27 -4.21 -2.72
N GLU A 131 -17.01 -5.13 -2.14
CA GLU A 131 -17.55 -6.30 -2.85
C GLU A 131 -18.76 -5.93 -3.71
N CYS A 132 -19.70 -5.14 -3.15
CA CYS A 132 -20.87 -4.66 -3.87
C CYS A 132 -21.23 -3.23 -3.43
N TRP A 133 -21.86 -2.48 -4.34
CA TRP A 133 -22.19 -1.10 -4.10
C TRP A 133 -23.31 -0.92 -3.04
N ASP A 134 -24.27 -1.82 -3.04
CA ASP A 134 -25.41 -1.76 -2.11
C ASP A 134 -24.98 -1.92 -0.65
N GLY A 135 -23.87 -2.61 -0.39
CA GLY A 135 -23.28 -2.76 0.95
C GLY A 135 -22.43 -1.59 1.43
N PHE A 136 -22.23 -0.53 0.61
CA PHE A 136 -21.32 0.56 0.94
C PHE A 136 -21.70 1.29 2.24
N LYS A 137 -23.00 1.54 2.45
CA LYS A 137 -23.49 2.26 3.64
C LYS A 137 -23.20 1.55 4.96
N ASP A 138 -23.17 0.21 4.92
CA ASP A 138 -22.94 -0.63 6.10
C ASP A 138 -21.49 -1.04 6.27
N TRP A 139 -20.65 -0.74 5.29
CA TRP A 139 -19.24 -1.08 5.29
C TRP A 139 -18.45 -0.17 6.23
N HIS A 140 -17.92 -0.72 7.33
CA HIS A 140 -17.23 0.05 8.37
C HIS A 140 -16.03 0.87 7.85
N TYR A 141 -15.40 0.43 6.76
CA TYR A 141 -14.19 1.03 6.20
C TYR A 141 -14.39 2.47 5.72
N HIS A 142 -15.60 2.85 5.25
CA HIS A 142 -15.89 4.22 4.84
C HIS A 142 -16.14 5.18 6.02
N ARG A 143 -16.20 4.67 7.26
CA ARG A 143 -16.43 5.50 8.46
C ARG A 143 -15.16 6.20 8.94
N ASP A 144 -13.99 5.73 8.50
CA ASP A 144 -12.75 6.47 8.71
C ASP A 144 -12.72 7.66 7.75
N ASN A 145 -12.66 8.88 8.31
CA ASN A 145 -12.70 10.12 7.55
C ASN A 145 -11.41 10.37 6.74
N THR A 146 -10.36 9.61 6.99
CA THR A 146 -9.12 9.65 6.22
C THR A 146 -9.13 8.68 5.04
N HIS A 147 -10.13 7.78 4.95
CA HIS A 147 -10.33 6.93 3.78
C HIS A 147 -11.06 7.70 2.67
N VAL A 148 -10.34 8.16 1.69
CA VAL A 148 -10.84 9.01 0.60
C VAL A 148 -10.98 8.30 -0.73
N VAL A 149 -10.40 7.10 -0.87
CA VAL A 149 -10.49 6.25 -2.07
C VAL A 149 -10.92 4.84 -1.71
N PHE A 150 -11.92 4.34 -2.43
CA PHE A 150 -12.44 2.99 -2.22
C PHE A 150 -12.27 2.17 -3.49
N TYR A 151 -11.64 1.03 -3.35
CA TYR A 151 -11.29 0.12 -4.43
C TYR A 151 -12.24 -1.08 -4.48
N SER A 152 -12.34 -1.67 -5.64
CA SER A 152 -13.02 -2.95 -5.87
C SER A 152 -12.15 -3.83 -6.76
N ALA A 153 -12.47 -5.10 -6.88
CA ALA A 153 -11.78 -6.02 -7.78
C ALA A 153 -11.74 -5.48 -9.23
N LYS A 154 -12.82 -4.87 -9.70
CA LYS A 154 -12.88 -4.22 -11.03
C LYS A 154 -11.90 -3.05 -11.13
N THR A 155 -11.77 -2.23 -10.06
CA THR A 155 -10.81 -1.13 -10.03
C THR A 155 -9.38 -1.65 -10.10
N MET A 156 -9.06 -2.73 -9.38
CA MET A 156 -7.73 -3.33 -9.41
C MET A 156 -7.39 -3.94 -10.78
N GLN A 157 -8.36 -4.55 -11.45
CA GLN A 157 -8.21 -5.01 -12.84
C GLN A 157 -7.95 -3.85 -13.81
N TRP A 158 -8.68 -2.75 -13.64
CA TRP A 158 -8.49 -1.54 -14.44
C TRP A 158 -7.11 -0.92 -14.23
N ILE A 159 -6.63 -0.87 -12.97
CA ILE A 159 -5.28 -0.43 -12.62
C ILE A 159 -4.24 -1.32 -13.29
N ALA A 160 -4.38 -2.64 -13.21
CA ALA A 160 -3.47 -3.57 -13.85
C ALA A 160 -3.33 -3.32 -15.36
N HIS A 161 -4.46 -3.07 -16.03
CA HIS A 161 -4.48 -2.78 -17.46
C HIS A 161 -3.78 -1.46 -17.79
N ASN A 162 -4.08 -0.39 -17.05
CA ASN A 162 -3.64 0.96 -17.40
C ASN A 162 -2.17 1.23 -17.05
N TRP A 163 -1.62 0.55 -16.06
CA TRP A 163 -0.20 0.67 -15.67
C TRP A 163 0.65 -0.55 -16.05
N ASN A 164 0.22 -1.32 -17.05
CA ASN A 164 0.98 -2.45 -17.59
C ASN A 164 1.43 -3.45 -16.50
N TYR A 165 0.55 -3.78 -15.56
CA TYR A 165 0.76 -4.84 -14.59
C TYR A 165 0.10 -6.16 -15.04
N LEU A 166 0.70 -7.26 -14.63
CA LEU A 166 0.02 -8.54 -14.50
C LEU A 166 -0.65 -8.59 -13.14
N LEU A 167 -1.96 -8.75 -13.09
CA LEU A 167 -2.68 -9.02 -11.85
C LEU A 167 -2.52 -10.50 -11.52
N VAL A 168 -1.73 -10.81 -10.49
CA VAL A 168 -1.34 -12.19 -10.16
C VAL A 168 -2.32 -12.83 -9.19
N SER A 169 -2.72 -12.09 -8.17
CA SER A 169 -3.74 -12.53 -7.23
C SER A 169 -4.53 -11.35 -6.68
N ILE A 170 -5.76 -11.63 -6.34
CA ILE A 170 -6.65 -10.68 -5.67
C ILE A 170 -7.44 -11.44 -4.60
N SER A 171 -7.40 -10.92 -3.39
CA SER A 171 -8.22 -11.37 -2.27
C SER A 171 -9.07 -10.20 -1.76
N ARG A 172 -9.85 -10.43 -0.71
CA ARG A 172 -10.71 -9.38 -0.14
C ARG A 172 -9.95 -8.11 0.26
N ASN A 173 -8.69 -8.25 0.73
CA ASN A 173 -7.92 -7.12 1.26
C ASN A 173 -6.52 -6.99 0.65
N VAL A 174 -6.04 -7.95 -0.14
CA VAL A 174 -4.68 -7.94 -0.68
C VAL A 174 -4.71 -8.18 -2.18
N VAL A 175 -3.95 -7.36 -2.89
CA VAL A 175 -3.75 -7.48 -4.33
C VAL A 175 -2.28 -7.55 -4.63
N LEU A 176 -1.90 -8.48 -5.48
CA LEU A 176 -0.53 -8.67 -5.94
C LEU A 176 -0.43 -8.44 -7.44
N PHE A 177 0.42 -7.51 -7.79
CA PHE A 177 0.75 -7.17 -9.17
C PHE A 177 2.21 -7.49 -9.48
N GLN A 178 2.48 -7.81 -10.74
CA GLN A 178 3.83 -7.82 -11.28
C GLN A 178 3.93 -6.84 -12.44
N LYS A 179 4.94 -5.96 -12.43
CA LYS A 179 5.19 -5.05 -13.54
C LYS A 179 5.64 -5.84 -14.75
N LYS A 180 4.97 -5.69 -15.90
CA LYS A 180 5.36 -6.34 -17.15
C LYS A 180 6.66 -5.73 -17.70
N VAL A 181 7.36 -6.52 -18.48
CA VAL A 181 8.44 -6.02 -19.36
C VAL A 181 7.78 -5.30 -20.53
N ASN A 182 8.23 -4.11 -20.86
CA ASN A 182 7.80 -3.39 -22.06
C ASN A 182 8.45 -4.01 -23.30
#